data_023ff7559681774907aecb33e3ec882a
#
_entry.id   023ff7559681774907aecb33e3ec882a
#
_cell.length_a   1.000
_cell.length_b   1.000
_cell.length_c   1.000
_cell.angle_alpha   90.00
_cell.angle_beta   90.00
_cell.angle_gamma   90.00
#
_symmetry.space_group_name_H-M   'P 1'
#
loop_
_entity.id
_entity.type
_entity.pdbx_description
1 polymer ?
#
loop_
_entity_poly.entity_id
_entity_poly.type
_entity_poly.pdbx_seq_one_letter_code
_entity_poly.pdbx_strand_id
1 'polypeptide(L)'
;MTTAIIGVGNIGKSVARHLVNGGERVVLAARDESNATALANELGELASTTSVEKAITDADVVVFAVWFDTLKDLLAQHADLLRGKVVVDPSNPVAQDANGGVVRTLPDGQSSGSVVAGLLPSGAHFVKAFGTLGAESLASEANRTPRAVLFYATDDD
;
A
#
# COMPACT_ATOMS: atom_id res chain seq x y z
N MET A 1 -7.53 0.25 15.92
CA MET A 1 -6.35 0.26 15.03
C MET A 1 -6.66 1.20 13.88
N THR A 2 -5.74 2.09 13.52
CA THR A 2 -5.93 3.06 12.44
C THR A 2 -5.08 2.67 11.25
N THR A 3 -5.69 2.54 10.07
CA THR A 3 -4.97 2.21 8.82
C THR A 3 -4.87 3.45 7.93
N ALA A 4 -3.64 3.85 7.60
CA ALA A 4 -3.37 4.85 6.57
C ALA A 4 -3.12 4.17 5.22
N ILE A 5 -3.66 4.73 4.14
CA ILE A 5 -3.40 4.31 2.77
C ILE A 5 -2.76 5.48 2.03
N ILE A 6 -1.49 5.31 1.69
CA ILE A 6 -0.70 6.29 0.96
C ILE A 6 -0.73 5.93 -0.52
N GLY A 7 -1.37 6.77 -1.31
CA GLY A 7 -1.64 6.50 -2.72
C GLY A 7 -3.04 5.96 -2.96
N VAL A 8 -3.83 6.67 -3.76
CA VAL A 8 -5.22 6.34 -4.11
C VAL A 8 -5.36 5.95 -5.59
N GLY A 9 -4.36 5.26 -6.12
CA GLY A 9 -4.43 4.60 -7.42
C GLY A 9 -5.33 3.35 -7.38
N ASN A 10 -5.30 2.53 -8.41
CA ASN A 10 -6.20 1.37 -8.53
C ASN A 10 -6.09 0.41 -7.34
N ILE A 11 -4.88 0.09 -6.88
CA ILE A 11 -4.68 -0.79 -5.70
C ILE A 11 -5.17 -0.10 -4.42
N GLY A 12 -4.74 1.15 -4.17
CA GLY A 12 -5.13 1.87 -2.95
C GLY A 12 -6.64 2.08 -2.83
N LYS A 13 -7.32 2.40 -3.93
CA LYS A 13 -8.79 2.48 -3.99
C LYS A 13 -9.45 1.14 -3.63
N SER A 14 -8.95 0.04 -4.19
CA SER A 14 -9.50 -1.30 -3.92
C SER A 14 -9.33 -1.69 -2.47
N VAL A 15 -8.13 -1.50 -1.91
CA VAL A 15 -7.86 -1.79 -0.48
C VAL A 15 -8.73 -0.91 0.42
N ALA A 16 -8.84 0.40 0.14
CA ALA A 16 -9.69 1.31 0.90
C ALA A 16 -11.16 0.87 0.92
N ARG A 17 -11.71 0.54 -0.26
CA ARG A 17 -13.09 0.07 -0.38
C ARG A 17 -13.34 -1.22 0.40
N HIS A 18 -12.43 -2.19 0.31
CA HIS A 18 -12.57 -3.45 1.03
C HIS A 18 -12.49 -3.26 2.54
N LEU A 19 -11.58 -2.43 3.05
CA LEU A 19 -11.49 -2.13 4.48
C LEU A 19 -12.76 -1.43 4.99
N VAL A 20 -13.23 -0.39 4.28
CA VAL A 20 -14.46 0.33 4.64
C VAL A 20 -15.69 -0.57 4.57
N ASN A 21 -15.81 -1.42 3.55
CA ASN A 21 -16.88 -2.42 3.46
C ASN A 21 -16.84 -3.46 4.59
N GLY A 22 -15.64 -3.71 5.14
CA GLY A 22 -15.43 -4.53 6.33
C GLY A 22 -15.69 -3.81 7.65
N GLY A 23 -16.07 -2.52 7.62
CA GLY A 23 -16.32 -1.70 8.81
C GLY A 23 -15.08 -1.02 9.39
N GLU A 24 -13.94 -1.08 8.70
CA GLU A 24 -12.68 -0.48 9.17
C GLU A 24 -12.56 1.00 8.78
N ARG A 25 -11.99 1.78 9.70
CA ARG A 25 -11.69 3.20 9.44
C ARG A 25 -10.37 3.31 8.70
N VAL A 26 -10.34 4.19 7.66
CA VAL A 26 -9.15 4.46 6.87
C VAL A 26 -8.85 5.95 6.80
N VAL A 27 -7.56 6.27 6.79
CA VAL A 27 -7.04 7.62 6.51
C VAL A 27 -6.33 7.57 5.16
N LEU A 28 -6.81 8.37 4.21
CA LEU A 28 -6.27 8.41 2.86
C LEU A 28 -5.32 9.59 2.69
N ALA A 29 -4.18 9.35 2.06
CA ALA A 29 -3.27 10.42 1.67
C ALA A 29 -2.70 10.16 0.28
N ALA A 30 -2.51 11.22 -0.50
CA ALA A 30 -1.92 11.13 -1.84
C ALA A 30 -1.17 12.43 -2.15
N ARG A 31 -0.27 12.36 -3.14
CA ARG A 31 0.42 13.55 -3.66
C ARG A 31 -0.56 14.62 -4.17
N ASP A 32 -1.62 14.18 -4.84
CA ASP A 32 -2.76 15.03 -5.19
C ASP A 32 -3.88 14.79 -4.17
N GLU A 33 -4.03 15.73 -3.24
CA GLU A 33 -5.00 15.66 -2.14
C GLU A 33 -6.45 15.63 -2.65
N SER A 34 -6.74 16.19 -3.83
CA SER A 34 -8.07 16.18 -4.41
C SER A 34 -8.57 14.78 -4.72
N ASN A 35 -7.67 13.89 -5.17
CA ASN A 35 -7.98 12.49 -5.42
C ASN A 35 -8.29 11.72 -4.14
N ALA A 36 -7.54 11.98 -3.05
CA ALA A 36 -7.81 11.37 -1.75
C ALA A 36 -9.15 11.86 -1.18
N THR A 37 -9.42 13.15 -1.29
CA THR A 37 -10.69 13.76 -0.84
C THR A 37 -11.89 13.22 -1.61
N ALA A 38 -11.78 13.09 -2.93
CA ALA A 38 -12.85 12.52 -3.75
C ALA A 38 -13.17 11.07 -3.34
N LEU A 39 -12.14 10.25 -3.09
CA LEU A 39 -12.33 8.88 -2.63
C LEU A 39 -12.89 8.83 -1.20
N ALA A 40 -12.46 9.67 -0.28
CA ALA A 40 -13.01 9.71 1.06
C ALA A 40 -14.50 10.08 1.07
N ASN A 41 -14.90 11.06 0.25
CA ASN A 41 -16.31 11.45 0.09
C ASN A 41 -17.15 10.30 -0.49
N GLU A 42 -16.60 9.51 -1.41
CA GLU A 42 -17.26 8.31 -1.95
C GLU A 42 -17.45 7.24 -0.87
N LEU A 43 -16.45 7.03 -0.03
CA LEU A 43 -16.44 5.97 0.99
C LEU A 43 -17.22 6.32 2.26
N GLY A 44 -17.53 7.61 2.49
CA GLY A 44 -18.34 8.07 3.59
C GLY A 44 -17.62 8.15 4.94
N GLU A 45 -18.35 8.03 6.04
CA GLU A 45 -17.90 8.35 7.41
C GLU A 45 -16.72 7.53 7.94
N LEU A 46 -16.41 6.39 7.33
CA LEU A 46 -15.28 5.55 7.72
C LEU A 46 -13.98 5.95 7.04
N ALA A 47 -14.01 6.89 6.10
CA ALA A 47 -12.84 7.39 5.40
C ALA A 47 -12.61 8.87 5.69
N SER A 48 -11.35 9.24 5.87
CA SER A 48 -10.92 10.64 6.04
C SER A 48 -9.64 10.90 5.26
N THR A 49 -9.28 12.17 5.11
CA THR A 49 -8.05 12.57 4.41
C THR A 49 -7.18 13.46 5.28
N THR A 50 -5.86 13.38 5.06
CA THR A 50 -4.88 14.27 5.66
C THR A 50 -3.59 14.27 4.83
N SER A 51 -2.57 15.02 5.25
CA SER A 51 -1.24 14.98 4.62
C SER A 51 -0.59 13.60 4.80
N VAL A 52 0.34 13.25 3.92
CA VAL A 52 1.09 11.97 3.99
C VAL A 52 1.79 11.83 5.34
N GLU A 53 2.50 12.86 5.79
CA GLU A 53 3.22 12.85 7.07
C GLU A 53 2.28 12.60 8.25
N LYS A 54 1.15 13.31 8.30
CA LYS A 54 0.18 13.14 9.37
C LYS A 54 -0.50 11.77 9.33
N ALA A 55 -0.83 11.26 8.15
CA ALA A 55 -1.39 9.92 7.97
C ALA A 55 -0.44 8.86 8.52
N ILE A 56 0.87 8.94 8.18
CA ILE A 56 1.88 8.03 8.71
C ILE A 56 2.02 8.17 10.22
N THR A 57 2.05 9.39 10.74
CA THR A 57 2.23 9.65 12.18
C THR A 57 1.12 9.04 13.01
N ASP A 58 -0.14 9.19 12.59
CA ASP A 58 -1.32 8.82 13.39
C ASP A 58 -1.75 7.35 13.19
N ALA A 59 -1.21 6.64 12.21
CA ALA A 59 -1.62 5.27 11.89
C ALA A 59 -0.82 4.22 12.68
N ASP A 60 -1.45 3.08 12.93
CA ASP A 60 -0.82 1.85 13.39
C ASP A 60 -0.30 1.01 12.20
N VAL A 61 -1.06 1.02 11.11
CA VAL A 61 -0.76 0.32 9.85
C VAL A 61 -0.67 1.32 8.71
N VAL A 62 0.39 1.27 7.92
CA VAL A 62 0.60 2.14 6.76
C VAL A 62 0.72 1.29 5.49
N VAL A 63 -0.25 1.42 4.59
CA VAL A 63 -0.26 0.76 3.28
C VAL A 63 0.27 1.75 2.25
N PHE A 64 1.44 1.48 1.67
CA PHE A 64 2.04 2.31 0.62
C PHE A 64 1.62 1.84 -0.77
N ALA A 65 0.41 2.18 -1.19
CA ALA A 65 -0.17 1.82 -2.49
C ALA A 65 0.34 2.74 -3.63
N VAL A 66 1.65 2.82 -3.77
CA VAL A 66 2.38 3.65 -4.74
C VAL A 66 3.34 2.80 -5.57
N TRP A 67 3.95 3.38 -6.59
CA TRP A 67 5.00 2.73 -7.38
C TRP A 67 6.24 2.45 -6.53
N PHE A 68 6.98 1.39 -6.89
CA PHE A 68 8.13 0.91 -6.12
C PHE A 68 9.20 1.98 -5.85
N ASP A 69 9.54 2.81 -6.84
CA ASP A 69 10.51 3.90 -6.65
C ASP A 69 9.96 4.99 -5.74
N THR A 70 8.68 5.37 -5.90
CA THR A 70 8.02 6.32 -5.00
C THR A 70 7.95 5.79 -3.55
N LEU A 71 7.76 4.48 -3.37
CA LEU A 71 7.80 3.86 -2.06
C LEU A 71 9.16 4.05 -1.40
N LYS A 72 10.27 3.78 -2.12
CA LYS A 72 11.64 3.97 -1.60
C LYS A 72 11.88 5.42 -1.14
N ASP A 73 11.43 6.39 -1.96
CA ASP A 73 11.56 7.82 -1.63
C ASP A 73 10.78 8.18 -0.37
N LEU A 74 9.53 7.70 -0.23
CA LEU A 74 8.71 7.93 0.94
C LEU A 74 9.27 7.27 2.20
N LEU A 75 9.82 6.06 2.09
CA LEU A 75 10.47 5.39 3.21
C LEU A 75 11.71 6.17 3.67
N ALA A 76 12.53 6.65 2.74
CA ALA A 76 13.70 7.48 3.08
C ALA A 76 13.29 8.80 3.74
N GLN A 77 12.22 9.42 3.28
CA GLN A 77 11.74 10.72 3.80
C GLN A 77 11.10 10.60 5.18
N HIS A 78 10.41 9.49 5.47
CA HIS A 78 9.57 9.33 6.66
C HIS A 78 10.01 8.19 7.57
N ALA A 79 11.24 7.69 7.45
CA ALA A 79 11.74 6.53 8.19
C ALA A 79 11.45 6.59 9.70
N ASP A 80 11.75 7.73 10.35
CA ASP A 80 11.58 7.87 11.80
C ASP A 80 10.12 7.76 12.25
N LEU A 81 9.16 8.08 11.39
CA LEU A 81 7.72 7.99 11.69
C LEU A 81 7.19 6.55 11.61
N LEU A 82 7.96 5.63 11.03
CA LEU A 82 7.53 4.25 10.81
C LEU A 82 7.89 3.29 11.97
N ARG A 83 8.61 3.75 12.96
CA ARG A 83 8.97 2.91 14.12
C ARG A 83 7.74 2.41 14.86
N GLY A 84 7.69 1.11 15.13
CA GLY A 84 6.58 0.44 15.81
C GLY A 84 5.31 0.30 14.98
N LYS A 85 5.36 0.58 13.69
CA LYS A 85 4.21 0.49 12.79
C LYS A 85 4.32 -0.73 11.88
N VAL A 86 3.17 -1.24 11.45
CA VAL A 86 3.09 -2.23 10.39
C VAL A 86 3.13 -1.50 9.05
N VAL A 87 4.10 -1.83 8.21
CA VAL A 87 4.31 -1.26 6.88
C VAL A 87 3.94 -2.29 5.83
N VAL A 88 2.88 -2.02 5.08
CA VAL A 88 2.37 -2.90 4.03
C VAL A 88 2.78 -2.38 2.66
N ASP A 89 3.48 -3.22 1.89
CA ASP A 89 3.94 -2.94 0.52
C ASP A 89 3.19 -3.79 -0.52
N PRO A 90 2.27 -3.21 -1.29
CA PRO A 90 1.63 -3.85 -2.44
C PRO A 90 2.39 -3.66 -3.75
N SER A 91 3.49 -2.89 -3.78
CA SER A 91 4.18 -2.53 -5.02
C SER A 91 4.89 -3.72 -5.67
N ASN A 92 5.15 -3.61 -6.96
CA ASN A 92 6.02 -4.51 -7.71
C ASN A 92 7.15 -3.72 -8.38
N PRO A 93 8.38 -4.25 -8.43
CA PRO A 93 9.52 -3.60 -9.05
C PRO A 93 9.47 -3.78 -10.57
N VAL A 94 8.51 -3.15 -11.22
CA VAL A 94 8.27 -3.27 -12.66
C VAL A 94 8.17 -1.90 -13.30
N ALA A 95 8.56 -1.82 -14.57
CA ALA A 95 8.37 -0.67 -15.44
C ALA A 95 7.79 -1.12 -16.78
N GLN A 96 7.30 -0.19 -17.59
CA GLN A 96 6.96 -0.47 -18.98
C GLN A 96 8.20 -0.25 -19.85
N ASP A 97 8.45 -1.18 -20.77
CA ASP A 97 9.44 -1.01 -21.82
C ASP A 97 8.93 -0.13 -22.97
N ALA A 98 9.78 0.14 -23.94
CA ALA A 98 9.44 0.98 -25.09
C ALA A 98 8.29 0.42 -25.97
N ASN A 99 7.97 -0.86 -25.85
CA ASN A 99 6.93 -1.56 -26.58
C ASN A 99 5.64 -1.76 -25.75
N GLY A 100 5.60 -1.22 -24.50
CA GLY A 100 4.48 -1.38 -23.58
C GLY A 100 4.49 -2.71 -22.81
N GLY A 101 5.55 -3.51 -22.95
CA GLY A 101 5.77 -4.73 -22.15
C GLY A 101 6.11 -4.39 -20.70
N VAL A 102 5.86 -5.33 -19.80
CA VAL A 102 6.23 -5.19 -18.39
C VAL A 102 7.59 -5.83 -18.15
N VAL A 103 8.55 -5.05 -17.68
CA VAL A 103 9.90 -5.49 -17.36
C VAL A 103 10.20 -5.30 -15.88
N ARG A 104 10.97 -6.22 -15.31
CA ARG A 104 11.44 -6.13 -13.95
C ARG A 104 12.54 -5.09 -13.84
N THR A 105 12.53 -4.27 -12.77
CA THR A 105 13.51 -3.20 -12.55
C THR A 105 14.61 -3.55 -11.55
N LEU A 106 14.48 -4.66 -10.81
CA LEU A 106 15.50 -5.12 -9.88
C LEU A 106 16.42 -6.17 -10.53
N PRO A 107 17.70 -6.20 -10.16
CA PRO A 107 18.65 -7.23 -10.56
C PRO A 107 18.17 -8.64 -10.15
N ASP A 108 18.71 -9.65 -10.83
CA ASP A 108 18.48 -11.05 -10.46
C ASP A 108 18.95 -11.33 -9.03
N GLY A 109 18.18 -12.15 -8.31
CA GLY A 109 18.45 -12.52 -6.92
C GLY A 109 17.98 -11.51 -5.87
N GLN A 110 17.51 -10.31 -6.26
CA GLN A 110 16.89 -9.36 -5.32
C GLN A 110 15.37 -9.43 -5.40
N SER A 111 14.69 -9.38 -4.26
CA SER A 111 13.23 -9.20 -4.18
C SER A 111 12.87 -7.77 -3.76
N SER A 112 11.69 -7.27 -4.17
CA SER A 112 11.20 -5.99 -3.65
C SER A 112 11.04 -6.03 -2.14
N GLY A 113 10.61 -7.17 -1.59
CA GLY A 113 10.48 -7.36 -0.16
C GLY A 113 11.79 -7.16 0.59
N SER A 114 12.88 -7.81 0.14
CA SER A 114 14.20 -7.65 0.77
C SER A 114 14.74 -6.22 0.67
N VAL A 115 14.48 -5.53 -0.45
CA VAL A 115 14.88 -4.12 -0.62
C VAL A 115 14.10 -3.22 0.34
N VAL A 116 12.78 -3.36 0.40
CA VAL A 116 11.92 -2.52 1.25
C VAL A 116 12.20 -2.79 2.73
N ALA A 117 12.29 -4.05 3.15
CA ALA A 117 12.62 -4.41 4.53
C ALA A 117 13.96 -3.79 4.98
N GLY A 118 14.97 -3.76 4.09
CA GLY A 118 16.27 -3.13 4.36
C GLY A 118 16.23 -1.60 4.47
N LEU A 119 15.17 -0.95 4.02
CA LEU A 119 14.98 0.52 4.12
C LEU A 119 14.19 0.93 5.36
N LEU A 120 13.54 0.00 6.04
CA LEU A 120 12.74 0.29 7.20
C LEU A 120 13.60 0.50 8.45
N PRO A 121 13.19 1.40 9.36
CA PRO A 121 13.86 1.58 10.63
C PRO A 121 13.67 0.36 11.53
N SER A 122 14.61 0.15 12.45
CA SER A 122 14.48 -0.87 13.49
C SER A 122 13.16 -0.68 14.27
N GLY A 123 12.43 -1.77 14.46
CA GLY A 123 11.13 -1.79 15.13
C GLY A 123 9.93 -1.49 14.23
N ALA A 124 10.11 -1.29 12.93
CA ALA A 124 9.01 -1.35 11.97
C ALA A 124 8.77 -2.80 11.55
N HIS A 125 7.51 -3.17 11.36
CA HIS A 125 7.06 -4.52 10.97
C HIS A 125 6.70 -4.54 9.49
N PHE A 126 7.39 -5.33 8.70
CA PHE A 126 7.19 -5.36 7.24
C PHE A 126 6.22 -6.44 6.81
N VAL A 127 5.28 -6.07 5.93
CA VAL A 127 4.37 -7.00 5.28
C VAL A 127 4.35 -6.75 3.78
N LYS A 128 4.74 -7.72 3.00
CA LYS A 128 4.54 -7.75 1.54
C LYS A 128 3.17 -8.35 1.25
N ALA A 129 2.20 -7.56 0.79
CA ALA A 129 0.85 -8.03 0.51
C ALA A 129 0.20 -7.28 -0.66
N PHE A 130 -0.91 -7.81 -1.19
CA PHE A 130 -1.72 -7.24 -2.28
C PHE A 130 -1.05 -7.14 -3.65
N GLY A 131 0.23 -7.50 -3.79
CA GLY A 131 0.99 -7.41 -5.04
C GLY A 131 0.86 -8.64 -5.96
N THR A 132 0.18 -9.71 -5.53
CA THR A 132 0.07 -10.97 -6.28
C THR A 132 -1.18 -11.03 -7.18
N LEU A 133 -2.10 -10.09 -7.05
CA LEU A 133 -3.26 -9.93 -7.92
C LEU A 133 -3.18 -8.60 -8.67
N GLY A 134 -3.64 -8.58 -9.92
CA GLY A 134 -3.87 -7.33 -10.64
C GLY A 134 -4.96 -6.50 -9.95
N ALA A 135 -4.95 -5.19 -10.16
CA ALA A 135 -5.88 -4.27 -9.50
C ALA A 135 -7.36 -4.60 -9.77
N GLU A 136 -7.68 -5.06 -10.97
CA GLU A 136 -9.04 -5.47 -11.35
C GLU A 136 -9.48 -6.71 -10.55
N SER A 137 -8.64 -7.73 -10.48
CA SER A 137 -8.93 -8.94 -9.69
C SER A 137 -9.01 -8.61 -8.20
N LEU A 138 -8.13 -7.76 -7.67
CA LEU A 138 -8.20 -7.31 -6.29
C LEU A 138 -9.53 -6.62 -5.99
N ALA A 139 -10.06 -5.85 -6.93
CA ALA A 139 -11.33 -5.14 -6.76
C ALA A 139 -12.57 -6.07 -6.83
N SER A 140 -12.55 -7.10 -7.69
CA SER A 140 -13.75 -7.89 -8.05
C SER A 140 -13.83 -9.27 -7.42
N GLU A 141 -12.68 -9.86 -7.01
CA GLU A 141 -12.62 -11.26 -6.60
C GLU A 141 -12.89 -11.51 -5.11
N ALA A 142 -13.18 -10.46 -4.36
CA ALA A 142 -13.55 -10.58 -2.96
C ALA A 142 -14.87 -11.37 -2.81
N ASN A 143 -14.88 -12.33 -1.89
CA ASN A 143 -16.05 -13.15 -1.55
C ASN A 143 -16.60 -14.05 -2.67
N ARG A 144 -15.88 -14.25 -3.77
CA ARG A 144 -16.28 -15.18 -4.83
C ARG A 144 -16.23 -16.65 -4.38
N THR A 145 -16.88 -17.51 -5.17
CA THR A 145 -16.79 -18.98 -5.01
C THR A 145 -16.28 -19.62 -6.29
N PRO A 146 -15.16 -20.38 -6.28
CA PRO A 146 -14.24 -20.57 -5.13
C PRO A 146 -13.52 -19.28 -4.75
N ARG A 147 -13.07 -19.18 -3.50
CA ARG A 147 -12.36 -18.00 -3.01
C ARG A 147 -11.06 -17.77 -3.77
N ALA A 148 -10.75 -16.53 -4.07
CA ALA A 148 -9.42 -16.14 -4.55
C ALA A 148 -8.38 -16.28 -3.43
N VAL A 149 -7.13 -16.58 -3.79
CA VAL A 149 -6.01 -16.65 -2.84
C VAL A 149 -5.17 -15.39 -3.00
N LEU A 150 -4.88 -14.73 -1.90
CA LEU A 150 -3.98 -13.59 -1.82
C LEU A 150 -2.82 -13.97 -0.89
N PHE A 151 -1.61 -13.95 -1.44
CA PHE A 151 -0.41 -14.26 -0.66
C PHE A 151 0.12 -13.01 0.06
N TYR A 152 0.69 -13.23 1.23
CA TYR A 152 1.49 -12.24 1.93
C TYR A 152 2.79 -12.88 2.43
N ALA A 153 3.78 -12.05 2.73
CA ALA A 153 5.03 -12.46 3.35
C ALA A 153 5.44 -11.42 4.40
N THR A 154 5.93 -11.90 5.52
CA THR A 154 6.43 -11.09 6.64
C THR A 154 7.55 -11.87 7.33
N ASP A 155 8.45 -11.16 8.03
CA ASP A 155 9.47 -11.74 8.91
C ASP A 155 9.04 -11.69 10.38
N ASP A 156 7.86 -11.12 10.67
CA ASP A 156 7.28 -11.06 12.01
C ASP A 156 6.31 -12.23 12.25
N ASP A 157 6.29 -12.75 13.48
CA ASP A 157 5.39 -13.81 13.94
C ASP A 157 4.00 -13.26 14.32
#